data_b030256194e53b42381c15f3c699a2e3
#
_entry.id   b030256194e53b42381c15f3c699a2e3
#
_cell.length_a   1.000
_cell.length_b   1.000
_cell.length_c   1.000
_cell.angle_alpha   90.00
_cell.angle_beta   90.00
_cell.angle_gamma   90.00
#
_symmetry.space_group_name_H-M   'P 1'
#
loop_
_entity.id
_entity.type
_entity.pdbx_description
1 polymer ?
#
loop_
_entity_poly.entity_id
_entity_poly.type
_entity_poly.pdbx_seq_one_letter_code
_entity_poly.pdbx_strand_id
1 'polypeptide(L)'
;ATILFLQREQNPEKVAEKYVKNDVKDVKAAIAGALDIIAETISENEETRNRLRNSFKREAIISSKVVKTKKDTDEAAKYSDYFDFSEPLRRCSGNRLLAMRRGEAEGILRISIGIEGDEAVGRIQRQYVNGHGKCQTLMMQACEDAYKRLLSPSIENEFAALSKKKADEEAINVFTETLSQLLLAAPLGQKRIMGIDPGFRTGCKVVCLDAQGNLLHNETIFPHQPQNQYARAGFKLHSLVEQYHIEAIAIGNGTAGRETEELVKSLHL
;
A
#
# COMPACT_ATOMS: atom_id res chain seq x y z
N ALA A 1 3.62 -40.94 -2.26
CA ALA A 1 3.47 -39.91 -1.24
C ALA A 1 3.36 -40.51 0.16
N THR A 2 2.32 -41.31 0.50
CA THR A 2 2.06 -41.85 1.85
C THR A 2 3.25 -42.56 2.47
N ILE A 3 3.92 -43.45 1.70
CA ILE A 3 5.11 -44.19 2.18
C ILE A 3 6.25 -43.26 2.54
N LEU A 4 6.49 -42.24 1.71
CA LEU A 4 7.51 -41.22 1.96
C LEU A 4 7.12 -40.31 3.17
N PHE A 5 5.86 -39.95 3.30
CA PHE A 5 5.36 -39.16 4.42
C PHE A 5 5.55 -39.87 5.78
N LEU A 6 5.41 -41.21 5.83
CA LEU A 6 5.66 -42.00 7.04
C LEU A 6 7.15 -42.08 7.43
N GLN A 7 8.08 -41.76 6.51
CA GLN A 7 9.53 -41.67 6.71
C GLN A 7 10.19 -42.92 7.32
N ARG A 8 9.60 -44.09 7.13
CA ARG A 8 10.09 -45.37 7.65
C ARG A 8 10.97 -46.13 6.65
N GLU A 9 10.95 -45.69 5.39
CA GLU A 9 11.65 -46.38 4.30
C GLU A 9 13.11 -45.93 4.19
N GLN A 10 14.05 -46.88 4.13
CA GLN A 10 15.47 -46.58 3.99
C GLN A 10 15.89 -46.24 2.56
N ASN A 11 15.19 -46.79 1.58
CA ASN A 11 15.51 -46.62 0.16
C ASN A 11 14.26 -46.20 -0.66
N PRO A 12 13.91 -44.91 -0.60
CA PRO A 12 12.71 -44.42 -1.30
C PRO A 12 12.79 -44.56 -2.82
N GLU A 13 13.99 -44.58 -3.43
CA GLU A 13 14.15 -44.78 -4.86
C GLU A 13 13.69 -46.16 -5.28
N LYS A 14 14.08 -47.21 -4.53
CA LYS A 14 13.67 -48.59 -4.81
C LYS A 14 12.16 -48.79 -4.69
N VAL A 15 11.53 -48.06 -3.78
CA VAL A 15 10.07 -48.06 -3.67
C VAL A 15 9.43 -47.35 -4.85
N ALA A 16 10.01 -46.23 -5.29
CA ALA A 16 9.53 -45.45 -6.40
C ALA A 16 9.56 -46.19 -7.74
N GLU A 17 10.49 -47.16 -7.95
CA GLU A 17 10.53 -48.01 -9.14
C GLU A 17 9.18 -48.71 -9.42
N LYS A 18 8.45 -49.08 -8.37
CA LYS A 18 7.14 -49.76 -8.50
C LYS A 18 6.04 -48.83 -9.06
N TYR A 19 6.27 -47.55 -9.08
CA TYR A 19 5.33 -46.52 -9.51
C TYR A 19 5.70 -45.91 -10.88
N VAL A 20 6.77 -46.41 -11.52
CA VAL A 20 7.14 -46.05 -12.89
C VAL A 20 6.20 -46.80 -13.84
N LYS A 21 5.07 -46.16 -14.19
CA LYS A 21 4.01 -46.67 -15.06
C LYS A 21 3.27 -45.52 -15.75
N ASN A 22 2.76 -45.76 -16.94
CA ASN A 22 1.98 -44.82 -17.73
C ASN A 22 2.72 -43.47 -17.91
N ASP A 23 2.18 -42.38 -17.36
CA ASP A 23 2.72 -41.02 -17.48
C ASP A 23 3.96 -40.75 -16.61
N VAL A 24 4.29 -41.66 -15.68
CA VAL A 24 5.47 -41.56 -14.82
C VAL A 24 6.67 -42.24 -15.51
N LYS A 25 7.53 -41.45 -16.13
CA LYS A 25 8.60 -41.90 -17.03
C LYS A 25 9.76 -42.60 -16.31
N ASP A 26 10.09 -42.16 -15.09
CA ASP A 26 11.23 -42.68 -14.34
C ASP A 26 11.05 -42.51 -12.81
N VAL A 27 11.99 -43.04 -12.05
CA VAL A 27 12.03 -43.01 -10.59
C VAL A 27 12.05 -41.55 -10.08
N LYS A 28 12.76 -40.68 -10.79
CA LYS A 28 12.87 -39.29 -10.42
C LYS A 28 11.52 -38.54 -10.54
N ALA A 29 10.79 -38.82 -11.61
CA ALA A 29 9.43 -38.29 -11.80
C ALA A 29 8.45 -38.84 -10.75
N ALA A 30 8.59 -40.15 -10.36
CA ALA A 30 7.77 -40.73 -9.30
C ALA A 30 8.02 -40.07 -7.94
N ILE A 31 9.28 -39.76 -7.61
CA ILE A 31 9.64 -39.04 -6.37
C ILE A 31 9.14 -37.61 -6.42
N ALA A 32 9.35 -36.87 -7.53
CA ALA A 32 8.89 -35.52 -7.68
C ALA A 32 7.37 -35.39 -7.48
N GLY A 33 6.57 -36.25 -8.15
CA GLY A 33 5.13 -36.28 -7.93
C GLY A 33 4.71 -36.62 -6.50
N ALA A 34 5.50 -37.47 -5.81
CA ALA A 34 5.25 -37.77 -4.40
C ALA A 34 5.53 -36.54 -3.50
N LEU A 35 6.58 -35.75 -3.80
CA LEU A 35 6.93 -34.51 -3.08
C LEU A 35 5.88 -33.43 -3.31
N ASP A 36 5.36 -33.31 -4.55
CA ASP A 36 4.27 -32.37 -4.87
C ASP A 36 3.02 -32.64 -4.02
N ILE A 37 2.57 -33.90 -3.98
CA ILE A 37 1.43 -34.31 -3.16
C ILE A 37 1.67 -34.04 -1.67
N ILE A 38 2.88 -34.27 -1.17
CA ILE A 38 3.23 -33.96 0.23
C ILE A 38 3.22 -32.46 0.47
N ALA A 39 3.76 -31.67 -0.44
CA ALA A 39 3.76 -30.21 -0.34
C ALA A 39 2.33 -29.66 -0.31
N GLU A 40 1.43 -30.15 -1.15
CA GLU A 40 0.00 -29.81 -1.11
C GLU A 40 -0.64 -30.22 0.23
N THR A 41 -0.42 -31.44 0.69
CA THR A 41 -0.92 -31.92 1.99
C THR A 41 -0.48 -31.02 3.15
N ILE A 42 0.79 -30.59 3.17
CA ILE A 42 1.33 -29.66 4.16
C ILE A 42 0.65 -28.29 4.03
N SER A 43 0.46 -27.82 2.79
CA SER A 43 -0.10 -26.49 2.53
C SER A 43 -1.58 -26.37 2.87
N GLU A 44 -2.33 -27.47 2.79
CA GLU A 44 -3.75 -27.53 3.14
C GLU A 44 -3.98 -27.76 4.63
N ASN A 45 -2.96 -28.17 5.38
CA ASN A 45 -3.09 -28.44 6.80
C ASN A 45 -3.42 -27.17 7.59
N GLU A 46 -4.57 -27.17 8.24
CA GLU A 46 -5.10 -26.00 8.99
C GLU A 46 -4.15 -25.55 10.11
N GLU A 47 -3.57 -26.48 10.85
CA GLU A 47 -2.65 -26.17 11.95
C GLU A 47 -1.39 -25.47 11.43
N THR A 48 -0.81 -25.97 10.34
CA THR A 48 0.35 -25.37 9.68
C THR A 48 0.05 -23.94 9.21
N ARG A 49 -1.08 -23.75 8.54
CA ARG A 49 -1.54 -22.42 8.11
C ARG A 49 -1.73 -21.46 9.30
N ASN A 50 -2.38 -21.93 10.36
CA ASN A 50 -2.64 -21.11 11.54
C ASN A 50 -1.35 -20.74 12.28
N ARG A 51 -0.39 -21.63 12.38
CA ARG A 51 0.93 -21.34 12.94
C ARG A 51 1.67 -20.29 12.11
N LEU A 52 1.66 -20.39 10.80
CA LEU A 52 2.27 -19.40 9.91
C LEU A 52 1.54 -18.05 9.96
N ARG A 53 0.20 -18.01 9.97
CA ARG A 53 -0.57 -16.77 10.18
C ARG A 53 -0.20 -16.07 11.47
N ASN A 54 0.00 -16.83 12.56
CA ASN A 54 0.43 -16.28 13.82
C ASN A 54 1.86 -15.71 13.76
N SER A 55 2.75 -16.33 12.99
CA SER A 55 4.07 -15.79 12.71
C SER A 55 3.97 -14.50 11.88
N PHE A 56 3.20 -14.47 10.82
CA PHE A 56 2.96 -13.26 10.02
C PHE A 56 2.38 -12.11 10.85
N LYS A 57 1.42 -12.36 11.73
CA LYS A 57 0.87 -11.31 12.63
C LYS A 57 1.93 -10.65 13.50
N ARG A 58 2.93 -11.40 13.94
CA ARG A 58 3.97 -10.91 14.87
C ARG A 58 5.19 -10.35 14.17
N GLU A 59 5.61 -10.99 13.07
CA GLU A 59 6.94 -10.86 12.51
C GLU A 59 6.96 -10.33 11.08
N ALA A 60 5.78 -10.29 10.39
CA ALA A 60 5.75 -9.87 8.99
C ALA A 60 6.31 -8.46 8.80
N ILE A 61 7.15 -8.33 7.80
CA ILE A 61 7.73 -7.08 7.33
C ILE A 61 7.05 -6.72 6.00
N ILE A 62 6.62 -5.48 5.89
CA ILE A 62 6.24 -4.88 4.62
C ILE A 62 7.47 -4.21 4.03
N SER A 63 7.78 -4.50 2.78
CA SER A 63 8.88 -3.90 2.05
C SER A 63 8.39 -3.31 0.74
N SER A 64 8.95 -2.17 0.37
CA SER A 64 8.65 -1.49 -0.89
C SER A 64 9.96 -1.20 -1.64
N LYS A 65 9.99 -1.49 -2.93
CA LYS A 65 11.12 -1.18 -3.82
C LYS A 65 10.62 -0.53 -5.10
N VAL A 66 11.37 0.47 -5.58
CA VAL A 66 11.08 1.11 -6.85
C VAL A 66 11.33 0.15 -8.03
N VAL A 67 10.46 0.21 -9.03
CA VAL A 67 10.69 -0.44 -10.32
C VAL A 67 11.81 0.33 -11.05
N LYS A 68 12.94 -0.33 -11.28
CA LYS A 68 14.18 0.31 -11.78
C LYS A 68 13.95 1.19 -13.02
N THR A 69 13.09 0.77 -13.94
CA THR A 69 12.77 1.51 -15.18
C THR A 69 11.91 2.76 -14.95
N LYS A 70 11.32 2.92 -13.76
CA LYS A 70 10.45 4.04 -13.41
C LYS A 70 11.08 5.04 -12.44
N LYS A 71 12.27 4.73 -11.91
CA LYS A 71 12.91 5.47 -10.82
C LYS A 71 13.08 6.97 -11.10
N ASP A 72 13.42 7.32 -12.33
CA ASP A 72 13.79 8.68 -12.72
C ASP A 72 12.65 9.43 -13.42
N THR A 73 11.40 8.96 -13.29
CA THR A 73 10.23 9.63 -13.84
C THR A 73 9.66 10.66 -12.86
N ASP A 74 9.11 11.77 -13.36
CA ASP A 74 8.48 12.80 -12.55
C ASP A 74 7.33 12.25 -11.68
N GLU A 75 6.61 11.25 -12.22
CA GLU A 75 5.51 10.56 -11.51
C GLU A 75 6.00 9.74 -10.33
N ALA A 76 7.25 9.25 -10.37
CA ALA A 76 7.83 8.46 -9.29
C ALA A 76 8.30 9.34 -8.12
N ALA A 77 8.61 10.61 -8.36
CA ALA A 77 9.14 11.52 -7.34
C ALA A 77 8.27 11.58 -6.07
N LYS A 78 6.94 11.53 -6.22
CA LYS A 78 5.99 11.52 -5.10
C LYS A 78 6.05 10.26 -4.23
N TYR A 79 6.75 9.21 -4.67
CA TYR A 79 6.94 7.96 -3.94
C TYR A 79 8.39 7.73 -3.50
N SER A 80 9.27 8.75 -3.60
CA SER A 80 10.70 8.65 -3.31
C SER A 80 10.99 8.04 -1.94
N ASP A 81 10.21 8.36 -0.92
CA ASP A 81 10.36 7.85 0.45
C ASP A 81 10.14 6.33 0.56
N TYR A 82 9.54 5.72 -0.47
CA TYR A 82 9.21 4.29 -0.53
C TYR A 82 10.06 3.52 -1.55
N PHE A 83 11.09 4.12 -2.13
CA PHE A 83 11.94 3.47 -3.14
C PHE A 83 12.76 2.31 -2.60
N ASP A 84 13.14 2.38 -1.33
CA ASP A 84 13.76 1.29 -0.58
C ASP A 84 13.32 1.41 0.88
N PHE A 85 12.11 0.92 1.15
CA PHE A 85 11.46 1.07 2.44
C PHE A 85 11.12 -0.29 3.04
N SER A 86 11.29 -0.43 4.35
CA SER A 86 10.96 -1.67 5.07
C SER A 86 10.60 -1.35 6.52
N GLU A 87 9.50 -1.93 7.01
CA GLU A 87 9.13 -1.85 8.43
C GLU A 87 8.26 -3.05 8.85
N PRO A 88 8.13 -3.35 10.15
CA PRO A 88 7.17 -4.35 10.62
C PRO A 88 5.74 -3.97 10.21
N LEU A 89 5.02 -4.89 9.54
CA LEU A 89 3.66 -4.67 9.06
C LEU A 89 2.72 -4.15 10.16
N ARG A 90 2.85 -4.68 11.38
CA ARG A 90 2.05 -4.28 12.54
C ARG A 90 2.24 -2.82 12.98
N ARG A 91 3.34 -2.18 12.57
CA ARG A 91 3.68 -0.78 12.87
C ARG A 91 3.43 0.16 11.68
N CYS A 92 3.16 -0.39 10.52
CA CYS A 92 2.89 0.39 9.33
C CYS A 92 1.57 1.15 9.50
N SER A 93 1.62 2.47 9.43
CA SER A 93 0.41 3.30 9.48
C SER A 93 -0.44 3.12 8.22
N GLY A 94 -1.77 3.22 8.36
CA GLY A 94 -2.70 3.12 7.24
C GLY A 94 -2.34 4.04 6.08
N ASN A 95 -1.96 5.29 6.35
CA ASN A 95 -1.57 6.25 5.33
C ASN A 95 -0.34 5.81 4.52
N ARG A 96 0.71 5.30 5.19
CA ARG A 96 1.90 4.78 4.49
C ARG A 96 1.57 3.56 3.64
N LEU A 97 0.80 2.63 4.20
CA LEU A 97 0.36 1.45 3.47
C LEU A 97 -0.42 1.84 2.22
N LEU A 98 -1.38 2.75 2.33
CA LEU A 98 -2.18 3.22 1.18
C LEU A 98 -1.33 3.98 0.16
N ALA A 99 -0.34 4.77 0.60
CA ALA A 99 0.59 5.44 -0.31
C ALA A 99 1.43 4.43 -1.11
N MET A 100 2.00 3.41 -0.44
CA MET A 100 2.73 2.34 -1.11
C MET A 100 1.84 1.57 -2.09
N ARG A 101 0.62 1.19 -1.68
CA ARG A 101 -0.35 0.47 -2.54
C ARG A 101 -0.76 1.29 -3.77
N ARG A 102 -0.85 2.61 -3.65
CA ARG A 102 -1.08 3.50 -4.79
C ARG A 102 0.12 3.47 -5.76
N GLY A 103 1.34 3.58 -5.23
CA GLY A 103 2.55 3.47 -6.05
C GLY A 103 2.69 2.11 -6.74
N GLU A 104 2.22 1.03 -6.11
CA GLU A 104 2.16 -0.31 -6.72
C GLU A 104 1.12 -0.37 -7.84
N ALA A 105 -0.09 0.17 -7.63
CA ALA A 105 -1.14 0.23 -8.65
C ALA A 105 -0.73 1.09 -9.87
N GLU A 106 0.07 2.14 -9.67
CA GLU A 106 0.66 2.95 -10.73
C GLU A 106 1.89 2.29 -11.39
N GLY A 107 2.29 1.09 -10.92
CA GLY A 107 3.42 0.34 -11.46
C GLY A 107 4.79 0.95 -11.15
N ILE A 108 4.88 1.83 -10.16
CA ILE A 108 6.11 2.51 -9.73
C ILE A 108 6.82 1.73 -8.64
N LEU A 109 6.07 1.16 -7.71
CA LEU A 109 6.59 0.37 -6.59
C LEU A 109 6.29 -1.11 -6.76
N ARG A 110 7.10 -1.95 -6.12
CA ARG A 110 6.82 -3.36 -5.84
C ARG A 110 6.77 -3.53 -4.34
N ILE A 111 5.68 -4.11 -3.85
CA ILE A 111 5.48 -4.35 -2.42
C ILE A 111 5.53 -5.84 -2.15
N SER A 112 6.16 -6.22 -1.06
CA SER A 112 6.13 -7.58 -0.53
C SER A 112 5.82 -7.55 0.97
N ILE A 113 5.13 -8.59 1.44
CA ILE A 113 4.83 -8.79 2.85
C ILE A 113 5.27 -10.21 3.19
N GLY A 114 6.24 -10.35 4.07
CA GLY A 114 6.80 -11.68 4.37
C GLY A 114 7.43 -11.76 5.75
N ILE A 115 7.76 -12.98 6.12
CA ILE A 115 8.61 -13.29 7.28
C ILE A 115 9.93 -13.90 6.80
N GLU A 116 10.89 -14.08 7.70
CA GLU A 116 12.15 -14.74 7.38
C GLU A 116 11.89 -16.17 6.88
N GLY A 117 12.29 -16.42 5.62
CA GLY A 117 11.92 -17.66 4.90
C GLY A 117 12.54 -18.91 5.50
N ASP A 118 13.81 -18.85 5.85
CA ASP A 118 14.53 -20.04 6.39
C ASP A 118 13.98 -20.42 7.76
N GLU A 119 13.61 -19.45 8.58
CA GLU A 119 12.99 -19.70 9.87
C GLU A 119 11.57 -20.28 9.71
N ALA A 120 10.79 -19.79 8.75
CA ALA A 120 9.46 -20.33 8.46
C ALA A 120 9.53 -21.79 7.97
N VAL A 121 10.44 -22.08 7.04
CA VAL A 121 10.71 -23.45 6.58
C VAL A 121 11.14 -24.34 7.74
N GLY A 122 12.06 -23.88 8.59
CA GLY A 122 12.51 -24.61 9.77
C GLY A 122 11.38 -24.92 10.76
N ARG A 123 10.39 -24.04 10.90
CA ARG A 123 9.19 -24.29 11.73
C ARG A 123 8.32 -25.40 11.13
N ILE A 124 8.14 -25.44 9.80
CA ILE A 124 7.41 -26.50 9.11
C ILE A 124 8.17 -27.82 9.20
N GLN A 125 9.48 -27.79 8.96
CA GLN A 125 10.32 -29.00 9.05
C GLN A 125 10.27 -29.63 10.45
N ARG A 126 10.29 -28.83 11.53
CA ARG A 126 10.12 -29.35 12.90
C ARG A 126 8.79 -30.07 13.14
N GLN A 127 7.77 -29.75 12.37
CA GLN A 127 6.45 -30.39 12.47
C GLN A 127 6.37 -31.70 11.70
N TYR A 128 7.03 -31.76 10.51
CA TYR A 128 6.83 -32.87 9.57
C TYR A 128 8.05 -33.79 9.41
N VAL A 129 9.25 -33.37 9.76
CA VAL A 129 10.47 -34.15 9.54
C VAL A 129 10.83 -34.91 10.81
N ASN A 130 10.55 -36.20 10.82
CA ASN A 130 10.78 -37.11 11.96
C ASN A 130 11.69 -38.31 11.61
N GLY A 131 12.01 -38.49 10.33
CA GLY A 131 12.83 -39.61 9.85
C GLY A 131 14.31 -39.29 9.78
N HIS A 132 15.05 -40.27 9.23
CA HIS A 132 16.50 -40.18 9.03
C HIS A 132 16.86 -40.55 7.58
N GLY A 133 18.07 -40.19 7.16
CA GLY A 133 18.62 -40.59 5.87
C GLY A 133 17.90 -39.93 4.66
N LYS A 134 17.74 -40.71 3.58
CA LYS A 134 17.18 -40.16 2.33
C LYS A 134 15.75 -39.65 2.44
N CYS A 135 14.90 -40.31 3.22
CA CYS A 135 13.54 -39.83 3.46
C CYS A 135 13.51 -38.48 4.16
N GLN A 136 14.40 -38.23 5.12
CA GLN A 136 14.53 -36.96 5.78
C GLN A 136 14.83 -35.83 4.79
N THR A 137 15.83 -36.03 3.92
CA THR A 137 16.21 -35.06 2.90
C THR A 137 15.04 -34.72 1.97
N LEU A 138 14.32 -35.75 1.50
CA LEU A 138 13.15 -35.57 0.64
C LEU A 138 12.01 -34.85 1.35
N MET A 139 11.75 -35.15 2.62
CA MET A 139 10.74 -34.44 3.41
C MET A 139 11.12 -32.96 3.67
N MET A 140 12.41 -32.68 3.89
CA MET A 140 12.88 -31.29 4.00
C MET A 140 12.63 -30.52 2.70
N GLN A 141 12.88 -31.13 1.54
CA GLN A 141 12.57 -30.54 0.24
C GLN A 141 11.07 -30.29 0.05
N ALA A 142 10.22 -31.26 0.43
CA ALA A 142 8.77 -31.08 0.37
C ALA A 142 8.27 -29.94 1.27
N CYS A 143 8.82 -29.79 2.48
CA CYS A 143 8.51 -28.69 3.38
C CYS A 143 8.92 -27.32 2.81
N GLU A 144 10.11 -27.26 2.20
CA GLU A 144 10.60 -26.04 1.55
C GLU A 144 9.73 -25.64 0.35
N ASP A 145 9.37 -26.61 -0.49
CA ASP A 145 8.47 -26.39 -1.63
C ASP A 145 7.06 -25.97 -1.18
N ALA A 146 6.50 -26.66 -0.18
CA ALA A 146 5.21 -26.27 0.42
C ALA A 146 5.21 -24.83 0.90
N TYR A 147 6.29 -24.37 1.54
CA TYR A 147 6.39 -22.99 1.98
C TYR A 147 6.55 -22.02 0.80
N LYS A 148 7.58 -22.22 -0.02
CA LYS A 148 7.96 -21.25 -1.05
C LYS A 148 6.92 -21.12 -2.16
N ARG A 149 6.37 -22.24 -2.63
CA ARG A 149 5.45 -22.27 -3.77
C ARG A 149 3.99 -22.09 -3.38
N LEU A 150 3.55 -22.59 -2.22
CA LEU A 150 2.14 -22.67 -1.88
C LEU A 150 1.76 -21.75 -0.69
N LEU A 151 2.43 -21.90 0.47
CA LEU A 151 2.03 -21.23 1.70
C LEU A 151 2.40 -19.76 1.71
N SER A 152 3.65 -19.40 1.38
CA SER A 152 4.13 -18.02 1.45
C SER A 152 3.32 -17.10 0.54
N PRO A 153 3.11 -17.38 -0.76
CA PRO A 153 2.31 -16.51 -1.63
C PRO A 153 0.85 -16.41 -1.18
N SER A 154 0.28 -17.51 -0.69
CA SER A 154 -1.11 -17.55 -0.22
C SER A 154 -1.32 -16.66 1.02
N ILE A 155 -0.43 -16.78 2.01
CA ILE A 155 -0.51 -16.02 3.27
C ILE A 155 -0.11 -14.56 3.04
N GLU A 156 0.88 -14.28 2.19
CA GLU A 156 1.23 -12.92 1.78
C GLU A 156 0.01 -12.19 1.20
N ASN A 157 -0.71 -12.82 0.26
CA ASN A 157 -1.92 -12.25 -0.33
C ASN A 157 -3.02 -12.02 0.72
N GLU A 158 -3.20 -12.96 1.66
CA GLU A 158 -4.15 -12.82 2.77
C GLU A 158 -3.81 -11.59 3.63
N PHE A 159 -2.56 -11.43 4.04
CA PHE A 159 -2.13 -10.29 4.86
C PHE A 159 -2.11 -8.97 4.08
N ALA A 160 -1.83 -9.02 2.78
CA ALA A 160 -1.95 -7.87 1.90
C ALA A 160 -3.40 -7.35 1.84
N ALA A 161 -4.37 -8.25 1.67
CA ALA A 161 -5.77 -7.91 1.65
C ALA A 161 -6.28 -7.41 3.01
N LEU A 162 -5.92 -8.10 4.09
CA LEU A 162 -6.33 -7.73 5.45
C LEU A 162 -5.78 -6.36 5.87
N SER A 163 -4.49 -6.12 5.62
CA SER A 163 -3.86 -4.84 5.97
C SER A 163 -4.42 -3.68 5.14
N LYS A 164 -4.69 -3.91 3.85
CA LYS A 164 -5.34 -2.89 3.01
C LYS A 164 -6.73 -2.58 3.49
N LYS A 165 -7.56 -3.59 3.76
CA LYS A 165 -8.92 -3.39 4.27
C LYS A 165 -8.93 -2.56 5.56
N LYS A 166 -8.05 -2.89 6.52
CA LYS A 166 -7.91 -2.13 7.76
C LYS A 166 -7.53 -0.67 7.50
N ALA A 167 -6.56 -0.42 6.60
CA ALA A 167 -6.13 0.93 6.27
C ALA A 167 -7.21 1.74 5.55
N ASP A 168 -7.99 1.11 4.66
CA ASP A 168 -9.14 1.74 4.01
C ASP A 168 -10.21 2.14 5.03
N GLU A 169 -10.55 1.26 5.98
CA GLU A 169 -11.52 1.55 7.05
C GLU A 169 -11.06 2.70 7.95
N GLU A 170 -9.79 2.72 8.35
CA GLU A 170 -9.20 3.82 9.13
C GLU A 170 -9.27 5.16 8.35
N ALA A 171 -8.92 5.15 7.06
CA ALA A 171 -8.97 6.36 6.23
C ALA A 171 -10.40 6.87 6.02
N ILE A 172 -11.38 5.99 5.82
CA ILE A 172 -12.80 6.34 5.69
C ILE A 172 -13.30 6.96 6.99
N ASN A 173 -12.95 6.40 8.15
CA ASN A 173 -13.37 6.93 9.44
C ASN A 173 -12.83 8.35 9.67
N VAL A 174 -11.54 8.58 9.42
CA VAL A 174 -10.93 9.93 9.53
C VAL A 174 -11.60 10.92 8.57
N PHE A 175 -11.88 10.49 7.34
CA PHE A 175 -12.59 11.31 6.37
C PHE A 175 -14.01 11.66 6.85
N THR A 176 -14.74 10.68 7.37
CA THR A 176 -16.11 10.86 7.88
C THR A 176 -16.15 11.83 9.05
N GLU A 177 -15.22 11.70 10.00
CA GLU A 177 -15.12 12.62 11.14
C GLU A 177 -14.80 14.07 10.67
N THR A 178 -13.84 14.22 9.77
CA THR A 178 -13.47 15.54 9.23
C THR A 178 -14.62 16.16 8.45
N LEU A 179 -15.29 15.40 7.60
CA LEU A 179 -16.43 15.85 6.83
C LEU A 179 -17.59 16.26 7.74
N SER A 180 -17.87 15.46 8.77
CA SER A 180 -18.91 15.77 9.77
C SER A 180 -18.62 17.11 10.47
N GLN A 181 -17.37 17.34 10.89
CA GLN A 181 -16.97 18.61 11.52
C GLN A 181 -17.16 19.80 10.57
N LEU A 182 -16.79 19.64 9.29
CA LEU A 182 -16.98 20.70 8.29
C LEU A 182 -18.45 20.98 8.01
N LEU A 183 -19.30 19.95 7.87
CA LEU A 183 -20.71 20.11 7.57
C LEU A 183 -21.52 20.64 8.76
N LEU A 184 -21.08 20.37 9.99
CA LEU A 184 -21.74 20.85 11.22
C LEU A 184 -21.11 22.15 11.74
N ALA A 185 -20.09 22.71 11.06
CA ALA A 185 -19.52 24.00 11.44
C ALA A 185 -20.57 25.10 11.35
N ALA A 186 -20.50 26.04 12.28
CA ALA A 186 -21.41 27.20 12.29
C ALA A 186 -21.23 28.00 10.98
N PRO A 187 -22.33 28.39 10.32
CA PRO A 187 -22.25 29.18 9.09
C PRO A 187 -21.65 30.54 9.39
N LEU A 188 -20.86 31.04 8.44
CA LEU A 188 -20.22 32.39 8.56
C LEU A 188 -21.24 33.52 8.61
N GLY A 189 -22.47 33.24 8.20
CA GLY A 189 -23.55 34.23 8.06
C GLY A 189 -23.51 34.95 6.71
N GLN A 190 -24.36 35.95 6.58
CA GLN A 190 -24.47 36.75 5.35
C GLN A 190 -23.35 37.79 5.34
N LYS A 191 -22.26 37.50 4.62
CA LYS A 191 -21.08 38.34 4.45
C LYS A 191 -20.69 38.46 3.00
N ARG A 192 -20.00 39.55 2.66
CA ARG A 192 -19.31 39.69 1.38
C ARG A 192 -18.03 38.86 1.40
N ILE A 193 -17.93 37.89 0.55
CA ILE A 193 -16.87 36.85 0.59
C ILE A 193 -16.05 36.90 -0.69
N MET A 194 -14.74 36.83 -0.53
CA MET A 194 -13.82 36.45 -1.61
C MET A 194 -13.50 34.96 -1.48
N GLY A 195 -13.84 34.18 -2.50
CA GLY A 195 -13.43 32.76 -2.62
C GLY A 195 -12.21 32.64 -3.51
N ILE A 196 -11.19 31.89 -3.06
CA ILE A 196 -9.98 31.61 -3.84
C ILE A 196 -9.84 30.09 -3.97
N ASP A 197 -9.84 29.58 -5.22
CA ASP A 197 -9.52 28.19 -5.54
C ASP A 197 -8.07 28.10 -6.04
N PRO A 198 -7.11 27.66 -5.19
CA PRO A 198 -5.69 27.71 -5.49
C PRO A 198 -5.26 26.71 -6.56
N GLY A 199 -4.27 27.09 -7.37
CA GLY A 199 -3.65 26.19 -8.36
C GLY A 199 -2.33 26.73 -8.87
N PHE A 200 -1.34 25.85 -9.06
CA PHE A 200 -0.03 26.24 -9.59
C PHE A 200 -0.08 26.55 -11.08
N ARG A 201 -0.43 25.57 -11.92
CA ARG A 201 -0.41 25.73 -13.40
C ARG A 201 -1.62 26.48 -13.93
N THR A 202 -2.79 26.21 -13.39
CA THR A 202 -4.06 26.80 -13.82
C THR A 202 -4.29 28.19 -13.23
N GLY A 203 -3.43 28.64 -12.32
CA GLY A 203 -3.62 29.84 -11.54
C GLY A 203 -4.61 29.67 -10.39
N CYS A 204 -4.74 30.71 -9.57
CA CYS A 204 -5.74 30.79 -8.51
C CYS A 204 -6.98 31.49 -9.04
N LYS A 205 -8.11 30.80 -9.04
CA LYS A 205 -9.40 31.38 -9.44
C LYS A 205 -9.97 32.17 -8.26
N VAL A 206 -10.34 33.41 -8.50
CA VAL A 206 -10.86 34.34 -7.49
C VAL A 206 -12.28 34.68 -7.86
N VAL A 207 -13.19 34.64 -6.88
CA VAL A 207 -14.57 35.08 -6.99
C VAL A 207 -14.90 36.04 -5.86
N CYS A 208 -15.66 37.11 -6.12
CA CYS A 208 -16.22 37.98 -5.10
C CYS A 208 -17.73 37.81 -5.10
N LEU A 209 -18.30 37.59 -3.93
CA LEU A 209 -19.74 37.39 -3.72
C LEU A 209 -20.29 38.49 -2.78
N ASP A 210 -21.54 38.87 -3.04
CA ASP A 210 -22.29 39.73 -2.08
C ASP A 210 -22.79 38.91 -0.87
N ALA A 211 -23.47 39.57 0.05
CA ALA A 211 -24.02 38.95 1.25
C ALA A 211 -25.14 37.94 0.96
N GLN A 212 -25.72 37.96 -0.23
CA GLN A 212 -26.76 37.04 -0.70
C GLN A 212 -26.17 35.86 -1.52
N GLY A 213 -24.86 35.89 -1.77
CA GLY A 213 -24.16 34.87 -2.56
C GLY A 213 -24.18 35.10 -4.07
N ASN A 214 -24.61 36.31 -4.53
CA ASN A 214 -24.55 36.63 -5.97
C ASN A 214 -23.12 36.95 -6.37
N LEU A 215 -22.72 36.49 -7.56
CA LEU A 215 -21.40 36.75 -8.12
C LEU A 215 -21.24 38.22 -8.54
N LEU A 216 -20.30 38.92 -7.91
CA LEU A 216 -19.95 40.30 -8.24
C LEU A 216 -18.77 40.37 -9.22
N HIS A 217 -17.78 39.50 -9.05
CA HIS A 217 -16.57 39.46 -9.89
C HIS A 217 -15.95 38.06 -9.92
N ASN A 218 -15.29 37.74 -11.03
CA ASN A 218 -14.41 36.56 -11.11
C ASN A 218 -13.21 36.89 -11.97
N GLU A 219 -12.05 36.30 -11.59
CA GLU A 219 -10.85 36.33 -12.41
C GLU A 219 -9.86 35.26 -11.97
N THR A 220 -8.78 35.10 -12.74
CA THR A 220 -7.68 34.18 -12.38
C THR A 220 -6.40 34.97 -12.17
N ILE A 221 -5.73 34.72 -11.05
CA ILE A 221 -4.43 35.31 -10.72
C ILE A 221 -3.35 34.23 -10.70
N PHE A 222 -2.09 34.60 -10.89
CA PHE A 222 -0.98 33.68 -11.03
C PHE A 222 0.16 34.01 -10.04
N PRO A 223 -0.06 33.91 -8.72
CA PRO A 223 0.95 34.25 -7.72
C PRO A 223 2.11 33.26 -7.67
N HIS A 224 1.87 31.98 -8.01
CA HIS A 224 2.80 30.88 -7.84
C HIS A 224 3.53 30.52 -9.13
N GLN A 225 4.55 29.66 -9.01
CA GLN A 225 5.24 29.12 -10.19
C GLN A 225 4.27 28.32 -11.08
N PRO A 226 4.48 28.28 -12.41
CA PRO A 226 5.62 28.85 -13.14
C PRO A 226 5.55 30.35 -13.42
N GLN A 227 4.37 30.99 -13.35
CA GLN A 227 4.21 32.41 -13.74
C GLN A 227 4.76 33.40 -12.70
N ASN A 228 4.74 33.05 -11.41
CA ASN A 228 5.33 33.78 -10.28
C ASN A 228 5.02 35.27 -10.23
N GLN A 229 3.75 35.66 -10.49
CA GLN A 229 3.32 37.07 -10.48
C GLN A 229 2.84 37.51 -9.09
N TYR A 230 3.63 37.22 -8.04
CA TYR A 230 3.25 37.40 -6.64
C TYR A 230 2.79 38.81 -6.33
N ALA A 231 3.59 39.85 -6.65
CA ALA A 231 3.27 41.24 -6.38
C ALA A 231 2.02 41.75 -7.12
N ARG A 232 1.85 41.33 -8.38
CA ARG A 232 0.67 41.70 -9.19
C ARG A 232 -0.60 41.06 -8.64
N ALA A 233 -0.51 39.80 -8.22
CA ALA A 233 -1.62 39.06 -7.60
C ALA A 233 -2.01 39.71 -6.27
N GLY A 234 -1.04 40.09 -5.44
CA GLY A 234 -1.29 40.78 -4.19
C GLY A 234 -1.99 42.12 -4.37
N PHE A 235 -1.49 42.95 -5.29
CA PHE A 235 -2.14 44.24 -5.61
C PHE A 235 -3.58 44.06 -6.09
N LYS A 236 -3.81 43.02 -6.91
CA LYS A 236 -5.15 42.72 -7.42
C LYS A 236 -6.10 42.29 -6.31
N LEU A 237 -5.66 41.40 -5.42
CA LEU A 237 -6.47 40.94 -4.28
C LEU A 237 -6.83 42.14 -3.38
N HIS A 238 -5.87 43.01 -3.07
CA HIS A 238 -6.12 44.22 -2.28
C HIS A 238 -7.17 45.10 -2.93
N SER A 239 -7.02 45.39 -4.21
CA SER A 239 -7.99 46.21 -4.98
C SER A 239 -9.41 45.62 -4.96
N LEU A 240 -9.54 44.29 -5.09
CA LEU A 240 -10.83 43.61 -5.04
C LEU A 240 -11.47 43.64 -3.65
N VAL A 241 -10.66 43.52 -2.59
CA VAL A 241 -11.14 43.60 -1.21
C VAL A 241 -11.73 45.01 -0.94
N GLU A 242 -11.03 46.06 -1.35
CA GLU A 242 -11.53 47.41 -1.22
C GLU A 242 -12.76 47.69 -2.09
N GLN A 243 -12.69 47.33 -3.37
CA GLN A 243 -13.76 47.62 -4.34
C GLN A 243 -15.10 46.98 -3.97
N TYR A 244 -15.06 45.70 -3.51
CA TYR A 244 -16.26 44.93 -3.19
C TYR A 244 -16.56 44.87 -1.69
N HIS A 245 -15.78 45.57 -0.87
CA HIS A 245 -15.93 45.62 0.60
C HIS A 245 -15.98 44.19 1.19
N ILE A 246 -14.99 43.38 0.85
CA ILE A 246 -14.92 41.96 1.27
C ILE A 246 -14.69 41.91 2.78
N GLU A 247 -15.49 41.10 3.47
CA GLU A 247 -15.47 40.92 4.92
C GLU A 247 -14.77 39.61 5.34
N ALA A 248 -14.68 38.64 4.42
CA ALA A 248 -14.01 37.38 4.68
C ALA A 248 -13.42 36.79 3.38
N ILE A 249 -12.30 36.10 3.53
CA ILE A 249 -11.63 35.38 2.43
C ILE A 249 -11.65 33.89 2.73
N ALA A 250 -12.22 33.10 1.83
CA ALA A 250 -12.24 31.64 1.86
C ALA A 250 -11.23 31.09 0.87
N ILE A 251 -10.31 30.26 1.33
CA ILE A 251 -9.25 29.66 0.50
C ILE A 251 -9.45 28.15 0.45
N GLY A 252 -9.47 27.59 -0.75
CA GLY A 252 -9.58 26.14 -0.95
C GLY A 252 -8.40 25.39 -0.36
N ASN A 253 -8.67 24.29 0.35
CA ASN A 253 -7.66 23.46 1.03
C ASN A 253 -6.99 22.42 0.08
N GLY A 254 -6.84 22.76 -1.18
CA GLY A 254 -6.22 21.90 -2.17
C GLY A 254 -4.75 22.23 -2.46
N THR A 255 -4.31 21.86 -3.67
CA THR A 255 -2.98 22.18 -4.20
C THR A 255 -2.74 23.71 -4.16
N ALA A 256 -1.56 24.14 -3.70
CA ALA A 256 -1.18 25.56 -3.50
C ALA A 256 -2.00 26.33 -2.44
N GLY A 257 -2.80 25.63 -1.61
CA GLY A 257 -3.62 26.29 -0.59
C GLY A 257 -2.81 27.01 0.47
N ARG A 258 -1.72 26.41 0.97
CA ARG A 258 -0.84 27.02 1.99
C ARG A 258 -0.11 28.23 1.45
N GLU A 259 0.45 28.14 0.25
CA GLU A 259 1.17 29.22 -0.41
C GLU A 259 0.23 30.40 -0.71
N THR A 260 -1.04 30.11 -1.05
CA THR A 260 -2.07 31.15 -1.24
C THR A 260 -2.49 31.79 0.08
N GLU A 261 -2.60 30.99 1.15
CA GLU A 261 -2.86 31.52 2.51
C GLU A 261 -1.73 32.45 2.98
N GLU A 262 -0.47 32.05 2.74
CA GLU A 262 0.70 32.93 3.06
C GLU A 262 0.66 34.21 2.27
N LEU A 263 0.33 34.18 0.97
CA LEU A 263 0.14 35.39 0.18
C LEU A 263 -0.92 36.28 0.82
N VAL A 264 -2.12 35.78 1.10
CA VAL A 264 -3.22 36.56 1.64
C VAL A 264 -2.85 37.16 3.01
N LYS A 265 -2.22 36.39 3.89
CA LYS A 265 -1.73 36.88 5.20
C LYS A 265 -0.69 37.98 5.07
N SER A 266 0.18 37.93 4.06
CA SER A 266 1.21 38.93 3.83
C SER A 266 0.67 40.29 3.40
N LEU A 267 -0.56 40.36 2.88
CA LEU A 267 -1.19 41.55 2.39
C LEU A 267 -1.84 42.40 3.50
N HIS A 268 -1.99 41.85 4.71
CA HIS A 268 -2.65 42.52 5.84
C HIS A 268 -4.00 43.15 5.50
N LEU A 269 -4.85 42.39 4.78
CA LEU A 269 -6.17 42.78 4.27
C LEU A 269 -7.22 42.82 5.37
#